data_4f771a76a5df1c59e99de8823e098a61
#
_entry.id   4f771a76a5df1c59e99de8823e098a61
#
_cell.length_a   1.000
_cell.length_b   1.000
_cell.length_c   1.000
_cell.angle_alpha   90.00
_cell.angle_beta   90.00
_cell.angle_gamma   90.00
#
_symmetry.space_group_name_H-M   'P 1'
#
loop_
_entity.id
_entity.type
_entity.pdbx_description
1 polymer ?
#
loop_
_entity_poly.entity_id
_entity_poly.type
_entity_poly.pdbx_seq_one_letter_code
_entity_poly.pdbx_strand_id
1 'polypeptide(L)'
;IGAFLAAWVIGYGIIQSGAPSVIRLKDAAGEIQASTRLWSFTLMIFTILLAVLVAFDIAKSFTVIVGLLLFGVLFALNSSLHSYLILAFTEDDSDVAVNVGLYYSANAFGRLFGTLLSGLTYLWGGLSAALFTCCGFLAVNWLISFSFPKRIKSGFQ
;
A
#
# COMPACT_ATOMS: atom_id res chain seq x y z
N ILE A 1 -10.93 -17.47 -12.30
CA ILE A 1 -10.70 -16.08 -11.83
C ILE A 1 -11.13 -15.94 -10.36
N GLY A 2 -12.36 -16.29 -9.96
CA GLY A 2 -12.85 -16.13 -8.58
C GLY A 2 -12.01 -16.85 -7.54
N ALA A 3 -11.62 -18.10 -7.75
CA ALA A 3 -10.76 -18.84 -6.82
C ALA A 3 -9.36 -18.20 -6.66
N PHE A 4 -8.78 -17.66 -7.74
CA PHE A 4 -7.52 -16.93 -7.68
C PHE A 4 -7.65 -15.65 -6.83
N LEU A 5 -8.71 -14.87 -7.06
CA LEU A 5 -8.96 -13.65 -6.29
C LEU A 5 -9.22 -13.95 -4.81
N ALA A 6 -9.98 -15.00 -4.51
CA ALA A 6 -10.22 -15.44 -3.13
C ALA A 6 -8.90 -15.84 -2.44
N ALA A 7 -8.09 -16.67 -3.08
CA ALA A 7 -6.79 -17.07 -2.55
C ALA A 7 -5.85 -15.86 -2.37
N TRP A 8 -5.87 -14.91 -3.31
CA TRP A 8 -5.08 -13.68 -3.25
C TRP A 8 -5.48 -12.81 -2.05
N VAL A 9 -6.79 -12.61 -1.83
CA VAL A 9 -7.31 -11.80 -0.69
C VAL A 9 -6.98 -12.47 0.65
N ILE A 10 -7.14 -13.80 0.74
CA ILE A 10 -6.79 -14.56 1.96
C ILE A 10 -5.28 -14.45 2.22
N GLY A 11 -4.45 -14.69 1.21
CA GLY A 11 -2.99 -14.54 1.32
C GLY A 11 -2.57 -13.15 1.73
N TYR A 12 -3.18 -12.12 1.13
CA TYR A 12 -2.99 -10.72 1.52
C TYR A 12 -3.29 -10.49 3.01
N GLY A 13 -4.43 -10.98 3.50
CA GLY A 13 -4.81 -10.84 4.92
C GLY A 13 -3.84 -11.53 5.88
N ILE A 14 -3.35 -12.73 5.53
CA ILE A 14 -2.35 -13.46 6.33
C ILE A 14 -1.04 -12.66 6.40
N ILE A 15 -0.56 -12.15 5.27
CA ILE A 15 0.68 -11.35 5.22
C ILE A 15 0.51 -10.05 6.01
N GLN A 16 -0.62 -9.37 5.86
CA GLN A 16 -0.89 -8.14 6.58
C GLN A 16 -0.94 -8.34 8.09
N SER A 17 -1.53 -9.43 8.58
CA SER A 17 -1.56 -9.76 10.01
C SER A 17 -0.18 -10.12 10.57
N GLY A 18 0.69 -10.72 9.76
CA GLY A 18 2.06 -11.06 10.13
C GLY A 18 3.07 -9.91 9.93
N ALA A 19 2.70 -8.81 9.26
CA ALA A 19 3.59 -7.72 8.91
C ALA A 19 4.35 -7.10 10.11
N PRO A 20 3.75 -6.92 11.31
CA PRO A 20 4.47 -6.40 12.47
C PRO A 20 5.68 -7.20 12.87
N SER A 21 5.61 -8.53 12.74
CA SER A 21 6.73 -9.42 13.08
C SER A 21 7.85 -9.39 12.03
N VAL A 22 7.49 -9.14 10.77
CA VAL A 22 8.44 -9.06 9.64
C VAL A 22 9.20 -7.74 9.63
N ILE A 23 8.49 -6.63 9.89
CA ILE A 23 9.07 -5.28 9.75
C ILE A 23 9.86 -4.87 10.99
N ARG A 24 9.85 -5.64 12.08
CA ARG A 24 10.58 -5.37 13.34
C ARG A 24 10.61 -3.87 13.65
N LEU A 25 9.43 -3.28 13.82
CA LEU A 25 9.32 -1.88 14.21
C LEU A 25 9.89 -1.76 15.62
N LYS A 26 11.15 -1.34 15.73
CA LYS A 26 11.68 -0.85 16.98
C LYS A 26 10.99 0.50 17.23
N ASP A 27 10.59 0.72 18.47
CA ASP A 27 9.68 1.79 18.92
C ASP A 27 10.15 3.25 18.68
N ALA A 28 11.14 3.46 17.85
CA ALA A 28 11.63 4.79 17.49
C ALA A 28 10.81 5.35 16.32
N ALA A 29 10.08 6.37 16.60
CA ALA A 29 9.24 7.15 15.69
C ALA A 29 9.86 7.47 14.32
N GLY A 30 11.15 7.81 14.30
CA GLY A 30 11.89 8.06 13.06
C GLY A 30 12.09 6.82 12.20
N GLU A 31 12.16 5.64 12.81
CA GLU A 31 12.33 4.38 12.10
C GLU A 31 11.06 3.96 11.37
N ILE A 32 9.87 4.22 11.95
CA ILE A 32 8.58 3.92 11.31
C ILE A 32 8.42 4.77 10.04
N GLN A 33 8.75 6.05 10.10
CA GLN A 33 8.70 6.94 8.93
C GLN A 33 9.68 6.52 7.84
N ALA A 34 10.94 6.22 8.23
CA ALA A 34 11.95 5.77 7.27
C ALA A 34 11.53 4.45 6.61
N SER A 35 10.99 3.52 7.40
CA SER A 35 10.46 2.25 6.89
C SER A 35 9.29 2.46 5.94
N THR A 36 8.34 3.34 6.30
CA THR A 36 7.19 3.65 5.43
C THR A 36 7.63 4.23 4.09
N ARG A 37 8.60 5.17 4.09
CA ARG A 37 9.16 5.75 2.86
C ARG A 37 9.84 4.69 1.99
N LEU A 38 10.64 3.83 2.61
CA LEU A 38 11.36 2.77 1.91
C LEU A 38 10.38 1.77 1.28
N TRP A 39 9.39 1.30 2.04
CA TRP A 39 8.42 0.33 1.53
C TRP A 39 7.48 0.93 0.47
N SER A 40 7.06 2.20 0.63
CA SER A 40 6.29 2.91 -0.41
C SER A 40 7.10 3.09 -1.69
N PHE A 41 8.40 3.43 -1.57
CA PHE A 41 9.30 3.53 -2.72
C PHE A 41 9.51 2.18 -3.39
N THR A 42 9.75 1.12 -2.62
CA THR A 42 9.92 -0.24 -3.15
C THR A 42 8.67 -0.70 -3.90
N LEU A 43 7.48 -0.46 -3.33
CA LEU A 43 6.22 -0.78 -3.99
C LEU A 43 6.05 0.00 -5.29
N MET A 44 6.39 1.29 -5.30
CA MET A 44 6.33 2.14 -6.50
C MET A 44 7.24 1.61 -7.60
N ILE A 45 8.51 1.35 -7.30
CA ILE A 45 9.49 0.83 -8.28
C ILE A 45 9.06 -0.54 -8.82
N PHE A 46 8.59 -1.43 -7.94
CA PHE A 46 8.08 -2.73 -8.36
C PHE A 46 6.87 -2.59 -9.31
N THR A 47 5.96 -1.68 -9.01
CA THR A 47 4.78 -1.43 -9.84
C THR A 47 5.16 -0.84 -11.20
N ILE A 48 6.14 0.07 -11.25
CA ILE A 48 6.69 0.60 -12.51
C ILE A 48 7.27 -0.53 -13.35
N LEU A 49 8.10 -1.38 -12.75
CA LEU A 49 8.68 -2.53 -13.44
C LEU A 49 7.60 -3.45 -14.01
N LEU A 50 6.59 -3.78 -13.20
CA LEU A 50 5.47 -4.60 -13.63
C LEU A 50 4.69 -3.96 -14.78
N ALA A 51 4.41 -2.64 -14.70
CA ALA A 51 3.72 -1.90 -15.73
C ALA A 51 4.51 -1.93 -17.07
N VAL A 52 5.82 -1.76 -17.00
CA VAL A 52 6.71 -1.83 -18.18
C VAL A 52 6.72 -3.24 -18.78
N LEU A 53 6.89 -4.28 -17.97
CA LEU A 53 6.88 -5.67 -18.46
C LEU A 53 5.56 -6.04 -19.13
N VAL A 54 4.44 -5.58 -18.59
CA VAL A 54 3.11 -5.78 -19.18
C VAL A 54 2.93 -4.96 -20.46
N ALA A 55 3.43 -3.72 -20.51
CA ALA A 55 3.34 -2.85 -21.68
C ALA A 55 4.12 -3.41 -22.88
N PHE A 56 5.26 -4.05 -22.62
CA PHE A 56 6.07 -4.73 -23.66
C PHE A 56 5.66 -6.18 -23.93
N ASP A 57 4.58 -6.66 -23.34
CA ASP A 57 4.03 -8.01 -23.54
C ASP A 57 5.02 -9.15 -23.18
N ILE A 58 5.95 -8.88 -22.28
CA ILE A 58 7.00 -9.83 -21.88
C ILE A 58 6.39 -10.93 -21.02
N ALA A 59 6.36 -12.17 -21.53
CA ALA A 59 5.82 -13.35 -20.84
C ALA A 59 4.48 -13.08 -20.13
N LYS A 60 3.54 -12.43 -20.80
CA LYS A 60 2.34 -11.76 -20.27
C LYS A 60 1.62 -12.52 -19.16
N SER A 61 1.24 -13.77 -19.38
CA SER A 61 0.48 -14.55 -18.40
C SER A 61 1.30 -14.82 -17.13
N PHE A 62 2.56 -15.18 -17.27
CA PHE A 62 3.47 -15.42 -16.13
C PHE A 62 3.74 -14.12 -15.36
N THR A 63 4.08 -13.05 -16.08
CA THR A 63 4.36 -11.73 -15.51
C THR A 63 3.17 -11.20 -14.73
N VAL A 64 1.95 -11.32 -15.26
CA VAL A 64 0.75 -10.86 -14.57
C VAL A 64 0.49 -11.68 -13.31
N ILE A 65 0.55 -13.02 -13.38
CA ILE A 65 0.25 -13.88 -12.23
C ILE A 65 1.28 -13.67 -11.13
N VAL A 66 2.56 -13.83 -11.45
CA VAL A 66 3.65 -13.71 -10.46
C VAL A 66 3.79 -12.27 -9.98
N GLY A 67 3.68 -11.30 -10.90
CA GLY A 67 3.73 -9.88 -10.57
C GLY A 67 2.63 -9.45 -9.61
N LEU A 68 1.38 -9.87 -9.83
CA LEU A 68 0.28 -9.55 -8.92
C LEU A 68 0.41 -10.24 -7.56
N LEU A 69 0.96 -11.45 -7.50
CA LEU A 69 1.23 -12.12 -6.23
C LEU A 69 2.29 -11.34 -5.42
N LEU A 70 3.41 -10.99 -6.04
CA LEU A 70 4.47 -10.19 -5.39
C LEU A 70 3.99 -8.78 -5.03
N PHE A 71 3.23 -8.14 -5.92
CA PHE A 71 2.57 -6.86 -5.62
C PHE A 71 1.69 -6.96 -4.38
N GLY A 72 0.90 -8.03 -4.25
CA GLY A 72 0.04 -8.28 -3.09
C GLY A 72 0.83 -8.35 -1.78
N VAL A 73 1.99 -9.02 -1.79
CA VAL A 73 2.89 -9.08 -0.61
C VAL A 73 3.42 -7.70 -0.25
N LEU A 74 3.99 -6.98 -1.20
CA LEU A 74 4.55 -5.64 -0.98
C LEU A 74 3.48 -4.65 -0.54
N PHE A 75 2.29 -4.73 -1.15
CA PHE A 75 1.15 -3.89 -0.79
C PHE A 75 0.63 -4.18 0.61
N ALA A 76 0.56 -5.45 1.03
CA ALA A 76 0.15 -5.85 2.38
C ALA A 76 1.09 -5.27 3.45
N LEU A 77 2.41 -5.36 3.24
CA LEU A 77 3.43 -4.79 4.13
C LEU A 77 3.32 -3.26 4.20
N ASN A 78 3.21 -2.60 3.04
CA ASN A 78 3.07 -1.15 2.97
C ASN A 78 1.77 -0.66 3.63
N SER A 79 0.65 -1.34 3.42
CA SER A 79 -0.65 -1.03 4.03
C SER A 79 -0.61 -1.16 5.55
N SER A 80 0.07 -2.21 6.06
CA SER A 80 0.25 -2.39 7.50
C SER A 80 1.03 -1.25 8.14
N LEU A 81 2.13 -0.80 7.51
CA LEU A 81 2.90 0.35 7.99
C LEU A 81 2.08 1.63 8.08
N HIS A 82 1.24 1.90 7.08
CA HIS A 82 0.36 3.08 7.10
C HIS A 82 -0.68 3.00 8.24
N SER A 83 -1.19 1.82 8.54
CA SER A 83 -2.10 1.62 9.68
C SER A 83 -1.40 1.89 11.02
N TYR A 84 -0.14 1.49 11.16
CA TYR A 84 0.67 1.80 12.34
C TYR A 84 0.95 3.29 12.51
N LEU A 85 1.22 4.00 11.41
CA LEU A 85 1.46 5.44 11.46
C LEU A 85 0.31 6.21 12.10
N ILE A 86 -0.95 5.80 11.85
CA ILE A 86 -2.11 6.49 12.40
C ILE A 86 -2.13 6.40 13.92
N LEU A 87 -1.88 5.20 14.45
CA LEU A 87 -1.81 5.00 15.90
C LEU A 87 -0.63 5.78 16.50
N ALA A 88 0.50 5.80 15.80
CA ALA A 88 1.71 6.50 16.26
C ALA A 88 1.56 8.03 16.26
N PHE A 89 0.69 8.60 15.41
CA PHE A 89 0.42 10.04 15.36
C PHE A 89 -0.77 10.49 16.21
N THR A 90 -1.51 9.58 16.81
CA THR A 90 -2.61 9.92 17.72
C THR A 90 -2.04 10.29 19.10
N GLU A 91 -2.26 11.53 19.53
CA GLU A 91 -1.65 12.07 20.76
C GLU A 91 -2.46 11.72 22.03
N ASP A 92 -3.77 11.70 21.94
CA ASP A 92 -4.68 11.43 23.07
C ASP A 92 -5.54 10.20 22.84
N ASP A 93 -5.73 9.38 23.87
CA ASP A 93 -6.56 8.18 23.82
C ASP A 93 -8.03 8.50 23.44
N SER A 94 -8.52 9.70 23.77
CA SER A 94 -9.85 10.18 23.38
C SER A 94 -10.01 10.34 21.87
N ASP A 95 -8.94 10.65 21.15
CA ASP A 95 -8.95 10.94 19.72
C ASP A 95 -8.68 9.70 18.85
N VAL A 96 -8.26 8.58 19.46
CA VAL A 96 -7.97 7.32 18.75
C VAL A 96 -9.18 6.88 17.92
N ALA A 97 -10.38 6.88 18.52
CA ALA A 97 -11.58 6.43 17.83
C ALA A 97 -11.92 7.31 16.62
N VAL A 98 -11.76 8.63 16.74
CA VAL A 98 -12.04 9.59 15.65
C VAL A 98 -11.00 9.44 14.54
N ASN A 99 -9.71 9.37 14.87
CA ASN A 99 -8.63 9.25 13.91
C ASN A 99 -8.69 7.92 13.14
N VAL A 100 -8.98 6.83 13.85
CA VAL A 100 -9.18 5.52 13.23
C VAL A 100 -10.43 5.53 12.34
N GLY A 101 -11.53 6.15 12.79
CA GLY A 101 -12.74 6.31 11.99
C GLY A 101 -12.52 7.10 10.70
N LEU A 102 -11.79 8.23 10.77
CA LEU A 102 -11.40 9.03 9.60
C LEU A 102 -10.53 8.24 8.64
N TYR A 103 -9.57 7.47 9.16
CA TYR A 103 -8.73 6.62 8.34
C TYR A 103 -9.54 5.56 7.57
N TYR A 104 -10.42 4.83 8.25
CA TYR A 104 -11.25 3.81 7.59
C TYR A 104 -12.20 4.44 6.56
N SER A 105 -12.72 5.63 6.84
CA SER A 105 -13.54 6.38 5.89
C SER A 105 -12.74 6.78 4.66
N ALA A 106 -11.55 7.35 4.84
CA ALA A 106 -10.63 7.70 3.74
C ALA A 106 -10.23 6.46 2.91
N ASN A 107 -9.96 5.33 3.59
CA ASN A 107 -9.66 4.06 2.92
C ASN A 107 -10.85 3.55 2.09
N ALA A 108 -12.08 3.63 2.61
CA ALA A 108 -13.29 3.25 1.88
C ALA A 108 -13.49 4.13 0.64
N PHE A 109 -13.33 5.46 0.77
CA PHE A 109 -13.36 6.38 -0.37
C PHE A 109 -12.27 6.06 -1.40
N GLY A 110 -11.03 5.85 -0.94
CA GLY A 110 -9.91 5.49 -1.81
C GLY A 110 -10.17 4.20 -2.59
N ARG A 111 -10.77 3.19 -1.97
CA ARG A 111 -11.17 1.93 -2.64
C ARG A 111 -12.26 2.16 -3.69
N LEU A 112 -13.27 2.98 -3.39
CA LEU A 112 -14.33 3.31 -4.34
C LEU A 112 -13.76 4.03 -5.57
N PHE A 113 -13.03 5.13 -5.36
CA PHE A 113 -12.43 5.89 -6.45
C PHE A 113 -11.37 5.08 -7.21
N GLY A 114 -10.54 4.31 -6.50
CA GLY A 114 -9.53 3.45 -7.10
C GLY A 114 -10.14 2.39 -8.02
N THR A 115 -11.25 1.77 -7.60
CA THR A 115 -11.97 0.79 -8.43
C THR A 115 -12.56 1.43 -9.69
N LEU A 116 -13.22 2.58 -9.55
CA LEU A 116 -13.79 3.31 -10.69
C LEU A 116 -12.70 3.74 -11.67
N LEU A 117 -11.63 4.34 -11.16
CA LEU A 117 -10.53 4.83 -11.98
C LEU A 117 -9.76 3.69 -12.66
N SER A 118 -9.55 2.58 -11.95
CA SER A 118 -8.93 1.38 -12.52
C SER A 118 -9.77 0.83 -13.67
N GLY A 119 -11.09 0.78 -13.53
CA GLY A 119 -11.99 0.38 -14.61
C GLY A 119 -11.92 1.30 -15.83
N LEU A 120 -11.96 2.62 -15.62
CA LEU A 120 -11.86 3.62 -16.68
C LEU A 120 -10.52 3.55 -17.42
N THR A 121 -9.42 3.50 -16.69
CA THR A 121 -8.08 3.44 -17.29
C THR A 121 -7.83 2.12 -18.01
N TYR A 122 -8.40 1.02 -17.50
CA TYR A 122 -8.37 -0.25 -18.19
C TYR A 122 -9.14 -0.22 -19.52
N LEU A 123 -10.28 0.47 -19.60
CA LEU A 123 -11.05 0.65 -20.84
C LEU A 123 -10.26 1.44 -21.88
N TRP A 124 -9.44 2.42 -21.45
CA TRP A 124 -8.70 3.29 -22.37
C TRP A 124 -7.39 2.67 -22.88
N GLY A 125 -6.68 1.93 -22.05
CA GLY A 125 -5.35 1.44 -22.41
C GLY A 125 -4.99 0.09 -21.79
N GLY A 126 -6.00 -0.68 -21.38
CA GLY A 126 -5.80 -2.03 -20.84
C GLY A 126 -5.09 -2.05 -19.49
N LEU A 127 -4.52 -3.21 -19.17
CA LEU A 127 -3.86 -3.45 -17.88
C LEU A 127 -2.64 -2.54 -17.66
N SER A 128 -1.87 -2.25 -18.71
CA SER A 128 -0.70 -1.37 -18.62
C SER A 128 -1.08 0.05 -18.21
N ALA A 129 -2.16 0.62 -18.78
CA ALA A 129 -2.64 1.94 -18.40
C ALA A 129 -3.11 1.99 -16.94
N ALA A 130 -3.82 0.96 -16.47
CA ALA A 130 -4.23 0.85 -15.08
C ALA A 130 -3.02 0.77 -14.13
N LEU A 131 -1.98 0.01 -14.49
CA LEU A 131 -0.74 -0.08 -13.71
C LEU A 131 0.03 1.24 -13.68
N PHE A 132 0.16 1.95 -14.81
CA PHE A 132 0.80 3.28 -14.83
C PHE A 132 0.02 4.30 -14.00
N THR A 133 -1.31 4.25 -14.01
CA THR A 133 -2.13 5.09 -13.14
C THR A 133 -1.87 4.77 -11.66
N CYS A 134 -1.77 3.49 -11.31
CA CYS A 134 -1.37 3.06 -9.96
C CYS A 134 0.01 3.61 -9.58
N CYS A 135 1.00 3.58 -10.48
CA CYS A 135 2.31 4.17 -10.26
C CYS A 135 2.23 5.66 -9.93
N GLY A 136 1.35 6.42 -10.61
CA GLY A 136 1.11 7.83 -10.34
C GLY A 136 0.62 8.06 -8.90
N PHE A 137 -0.36 7.27 -8.44
CA PHE A 137 -0.84 7.35 -7.06
C PHE A 137 0.22 6.95 -6.04
N LEU A 138 1.01 5.93 -6.31
CA LEU A 138 2.11 5.52 -5.43
C LEU A 138 3.21 6.59 -5.35
N ALA A 139 3.50 7.28 -6.45
CA ALA A 139 4.42 8.40 -6.46
C ALA A 139 3.92 9.56 -5.59
N VAL A 140 2.64 9.91 -5.70
CA VAL A 140 2.01 10.93 -4.85
C VAL A 140 2.05 10.51 -3.39
N ASN A 141 1.70 9.25 -3.07
CA ASN A 141 1.78 8.71 -1.71
C ASN A 141 3.20 8.79 -1.15
N TRP A 142 4.20 8.43 -1.95
CA TRP A 142 5.61 8.52 -1.55
C TRP A 142 6.03 9.96 -1.30
N LEU A 143 5.66 10.92 -2.15
CA LEU A 143 5.93 12.34 -1.96
C LEU A 143 5.28 12.89 -0.68
N ILE A 144 4.02 12.54 -0.42
CA ILE A 144 3.32 12.94 0.81
C ILE A 144 4.04 12.43 2.05
N SER A 145 4.67 11.24 1.98
CA SER A 145 5.38 10.65 3.11
C SER A 145 6.56 11.50 3.63
N PHE A 146 7.06 12.45 2.84
CA PHE A 146 8.08 13.42 3.28
C PHE A 146 7.51 14.56 4.14
N SER A 147 6.21 14.79 4.05
CA SER A 147 5.52 15.85 4.80
C SER A 147 5.14 15.43 6.22
N PHE A 148 5.35 14.16 6.59
CA PHE A 148 5.03 13.70 7.94
C PHE A 148 5.91 14.40 8.99
N PRO A 149 5.31 14.86 10.11
CA PRO A 149 6.05 15.52 11.19
C PRO A 149 7.10 14.56 11.79
N LYS A 150 8.28 15.10 12.11
CA LYS A 150 9.41 14.34 12.65
C LYS A 150 9.22 13.90 14.12
N ARG A 151 8.16 14.38 14.79
CA ARG A 151 7.92 14.18 16.21
C ARG A 151 6.79 13.20 16.42
N ILE A 152 7.13 11.98 16.76
CA ILE A 152 6.20 11.01 17.31
C ILE A 152 6.55 10.91 18.80
N LYS A 153 5.57 11.02 19.70
CA LYS A 153 5.83 10.85 21.13
C LYS A 153 6.39 9.44 21.38
N SER A 154 7.52 9.35 22.06
CA SER A 154 8.02 8.13 22.68
C SER A 154 7.11 7.84 23.88
N GLY A 155 6.07 7.08 23.72
CA GLY A 155 5.06 6.86 24.75
C GLY A 155 4.24 5.59 24.59
N PHE A 156 4.88 4.49 24.22
CA PHE A 156 4.39 3.15 24.56
C PHE A 156 5.40 2.56 25.55
N GLN A 157 5.22 2.88 26.84
CA GLN A 157 5.74 2.06 27.94
C GLN A 157 4.63 1.12 28.42
#